data_c0dfccaa598b61cd794630ede0c7c918
#
_entry.id   c0dfccaa598b61cd794630ede0c7c918
#
_cell.length_a   1.000
_cell.length_b   1.000
_cell.length_c   1.000
_cell.angle_alpha   90.00
_cell.angle_beta   90.00
_cell.angle_gamma   90.00
#
_symmetry.space_group_name_H-M   'P 1'
#
loop_
_entity.id
_entity.type
_entity.pdbx_description
1 polymer ?
#
loop_
_entity_poly.entity_id
_entity_poly.type
_entity_poly.pdbx_seq_one_letter_code
_entity_poly.pdbx_strand_id
1 'polypeptide(L)'
;MSIENIYKKLKRIPLVLGALSITTFSYANDFLDAPDYNNFKQKTMQTYGLSAEQVDSAMLGAKNLPNIINIMNRPGESKPWYSYKTNFLAEGTIRRGVSFKNQYADTLNRAEQQFGVPQSIILGILGIETGYGSNKGNIVTRDALATLGFGYPRRAQYFQDELSALIAWSYNDGVPTNSVVGSYAGAVGYTQFMPSNIPRFGVDYDGNGHIDLRNSAVDAIGSVANYLAQHGWQRDQPIAFQARYTGNNPEAVISTDLTQPVPYGIVRAQGVTPLNPIVKIDDLDLVNVIQLQESYGPVYYITYPNFQVITTYNRSRMYATALWLLGTEVTSR
;
A
#
# COMPACT_ATOMS: atom_id res chain seq x y z
N MET A 1 -50.30 21.83 69.60
CA MET A 1 -48.84 21.42 69.47
C MET A 1 -48.29 22.25 68.30
N SER A 2 -47.52 23.27 68.61
CA SER A 2 -47.22 24.37 67.71
C SER A 2 -46.07 24.06 66.78
N ILE A 3 -46.11 24.59 65.56
CA ILE A 3 -45.22 24.46 64.44
C ILE A 3 -43.75 24.94 64.69
N GLU A 4 -43.54 25.49 65.90
CA GLU A 4 -42.24 26.09 66.29
C GLU A 4 -41.10 25.05 66.65
N ASN A 5 -41.43 23.80 66.81
CA ASN A 5 -40.46 22.80 67.30
C ASN A 5 -39.76 21.94 66.20
N ILE A 6 -40.03 22.22 64.92
CA ILE A 6 -39.41 21.49 63.80
C ILE A 6 -38.16 22.20 63.29
N TYR A 7 -37.96 23.49 63.57
CA TYR A 7 -36.81 24.24 63.02
C TYR A 7 -35.49 24.19 63.81
N LYS A 8 -35.50 23.55 64.98
CA LYS A 8 -34.28 23.54 65.86
C LYS A 8 -33.40 22.32 65.76
N LYS A 9 -33.60 21.43 64.76
CA LYS A 9 -32.78 20.20 64.58
C LYS A 9 -32.05 20.08 63.26
N LEU A 10 -31.93 21.13 62.45
CA LEU A 10 -31.01 21.18 61.33
C LEU A 10 -29.65 21.68 61.78
N LYS A 11 -28.91 20.82 62.48
CA LYS A 11 -27.48 21.01 62.72
C LYS A 11 -26.73 20.95 61.40
N ARG A 12 -26.08 22.05 61.07
CA ARG A 12 -24.92 22.27 60.19
C ARG A 12 -24.32 20.98 59.63
N ILE A 13 -24.68 20.66 58.36
CA ILE A 13 -23.89 19.77 57.52
C ILE A 13 -22.79 20.66 56.97
N PRO A 14 -21.48 20.37 57.21
CA PRO A 14 -20.42 21.09 56.53
C PRO A 14 -20.51 20.78 55.03
N LEU A 15 -20.66 21.82 54.23
CA LEU A 15 -20.51 21.75 52.78
C LEU A 15 -19.05 21.40 52.50
N VAL A 16 -18.76 20.11 52.34
CA VAL A 16 -17.48 19.65 51.79
C VAL A 16 -17.53 19.98 50.30
N LEU A 17 -16.99 21.15 49.92
CA LEU A 17 -16.60 21.42 48.57
C LEU A 17 -15.50 20.38 48.22
N GLY A 18 -15.92 19.23 47.71
CA GLY A 18 -15.02 18.34 47.02
C GLY A 18 -14.52 19.09 45.78
N ALA A 19 -13.28 19.58 45.83
CA ALA A 19 -12.55 19.96 44.65
C ALA A 19 -12.50 18.74 43.77
N LEU A 20 -13.34 18.64 42.73
CA LEU A 20 -13.08 17.77 41.61
C LEU A 20 -11.77 18.26 41.00
N SER A 21 -10.67 17.63 41.39
CA SER A 21 -9.43 17.68 40.62
C SER A 21 -9.74 17.03 39.27
N ILE A 22 -10.09 17.87 38.30
CA ILE A 22 -10.01 17.46 36.90
C ILE A 22 -8.54 17.19 36.67
N THR A 23 -8.15 15.94 36.79
CA THR A 23 -6.87 15.45 36.28
C THR A 23 -6.96 15.62 34.75
N THR A 24 -6.51 16.76 34.26
CA THR A 24 -6.17 16.91 32.85
C THR A 24 -5.05 15.91 32.59
N PHE A 25 -5.42 14.77 31.99
CA PHE A 25 -4.42 13.92 31.36
C PHE A 25 -3.77 14.78 30.28
N SER A 26 -2.60 15.33 30.59
CA SER A 26 -1.73 15.89 29.56
C SER A 26 -1.29 14.71 28.69
N TYR A 27 -1.99 14.48 27.60
CA TYR A 27 -1.47 13.61 26.55
C TYR A 27 -0.22 14.31 26.06
N ALA A 28 0.94 13.69 26.26
CA ALA A 28 2.18 14.14 25.62
C ALA A 28 1.89 14.20 24.10
N ASN A 29 1.97 15.37 23.53
CA ASN A 29 1.69 15.58 22.13
C ASN A 29 3.01 15.88 21.45
N ASP A 30 3.65 14.82 20.95
CA ASP A 30 5.04 14.88 20.47
C ASP A 30 5.21 15.78 19.22
N PHE A 31 4.12 16.21 18.58
CA PHE A 31 4.18 16.90 17.30
C PHE A 31 3.52 18.29 17.26
N LEU A 32 2.57 18.63 18.14
CA LEU A 32 1.90 19.95 18.07
C LEU A 32 2.86 21.12 18.29
N ASP A 33 3.96 20.89 19.01
CA ASP A 33 5.02 21.86 19.26
C ASP A 33 6.19 21.73 18.26
N ALA A 34 6.07 20.85 17.25
CA ALA A 34 7.13 20.72 16.25
C ALA A 34 7.23 21.99 15.40
N PRO A 35 8.45 22.47 15.06
CA PRO A 35 8.63 23.73 14.33
C PRO A 35 7.81 23.87 13.05
N ASP A 36 7.64 22.76 12.29
CA ASP A 36 6.93 22.75 11.02
C ASP A 36 5.43 22.41 11.16
N TYR A 37 4.92 22.18 12.37
CA TYR A 37 3.54 21.74 12.55
C TYR A 37 2.52 22.78 12.05
N ASN A 38 2.76 24.05 12.31
CA ASN A 38 1.85 25.11 11.85
C ASN A 38 1.79 25.18 10.31
N ASN A 39 2.90 25.01 9.63
CA ASN A 39 2.95 24.96 8.16
C ASN A 39 2.18 23.73 7.63
N PHE A 40 2.42 22.57 8.21
CA PHE A 40 1.69 21.33 7.92
C PHE A 40 0.18 21.53 8.10
N LYS A 41 -0.25 22.08 9.24
CA LYS A 41 -1.66 22.34 9.55
C LYS A 41 -2.30 23.28 8.52
N GLN A 42 -1.67 24.42 8.23
CA GLN A 42 -2.16 25.37 7.24
C GLN A 42 -2.31 24.75 5.86
N LYS A 43 -1.31 23.99 5.41
CA LYS A 43 -1.35 23.27 4.13
C LYS A 43 -2.48 22.24 4.10
N THR A 44 -2.65 21.46 5.17
CA THR A 44 -3.72 20.46 5.29
C THR A 44 -5.10 21.11 5.21
N MET A 45 -5.31 22.20 5.94
CA MET A 45 -6.56 22.98 5.90
C MET A 45 -6.86 23.49 4.49
N GLN A 46 -5.87 24.08 3.82
CA GLN A 46 -6.03 24.63 2.47
C GLN A 46 -6.29 23.55 1.41
N THR A 47 -5.61 22.40 1.53
CA THR A 47 -5.71 21.32 0.53
C THR A 47 -7.03 20.58 0.64
N TYR A 48 -7.51 20.34 1.87
CA TYR A 48 -8.66 19.45 2.11
C TYR A 48 -9.89 20.14 2.69
N GLY A 49 -9.85 21.45 2.91
CA GLY A 49 -10.98 22.21 3.46
C GLY A 49 -11.30 21.89 4.94
N LEU A 50 -10.32 21.36 5.68
CA LEU A 50 -10.50 21.04 7.10
C LEU A 50 -10.34 22.28 7.98
N SER A 51 -11.01 22.29 9.16
CA SER A 51 -10.76 23.32 10.16
C SER A 51 -9.48 23.04 10.96
N ALA A 52 -8.97 24.06 11.64
CA ALA A 52 -7.82 23.93 12.52
C ALA A 52 -8.09 22.88 13.63
N GLU A 53 -9.29 22.91 14.22
CA GLU A 53 -9.71 21.99 15.29
C GLU A 53 -9.75 20.55 14.78
N GLN A 54 -10.15 20.32 13.53
CA GLN A 54 -10.18 18.99 12.93
C GLN A 54 -8.78 18.42 12.78
N VAL A 55 -7.82 19.23 12.30
CA VAL A 55 -6.42 18.81 12.15
C VAL A 55 -5.79 18.57 13.52
N ASP A 56 -5.94 19.50 14.47
CA ASP A 56 -5.38 19.39 15.81
C ASP A 56 -5.97 18.17 16.56
N SER A 57 -7.27 17.94 16.45
CA SER A 57 -7.94 16.77 17.04
C SER A 57 -7.43 15.45 16.47
N ALA A 58 -7.21 15.38 15.15
CA ALA A 58 -6.65 14.19 14.51
C ALA A 58 -5.22 13.89 15.00
N MET A 59 -4.45 14.93 15.30
CA MET A 59 -3.08 14.82 15.77
C MET A 59 -2.96 14.64 17.29
N LEU A 60 -4.05 14.86 18.03
CA LEU A 60 -4.02 14.73 19.49
C LEU A 60 -3.59 13.33 19.92
N GLY A 61 -2.55 13.27 20.78
CA GLY A 61 -1.97 12.01 21.26
C GLY A 61 -1.19 11.22 20.21
N ALA A 62 -0.78 11.84 19.10
CA ALA A 62 0.14 11.26 18.15
C ALA A 62 1.51 11.01 18.81
N LYS A 63 2.11 9.84 18.54
CA LYS A 63 3.36 9.38 19.18
C LYS A 63 4.51 9.39 18.21
N ASN A 64 5.66 9.88 18.66
CA ASN A 64 6.91 9.73 17.92
C ASN A 64 7.46 8.29 18.08
N LEU A 65 7.81 7.67 16.96
CA LEU A 65 8.28 6.29 16.86
C LEU A 65 9.73 6.25 16.28
N PRO A 66 10.77 6.62 17.06
CA PRO A 66 12.14 6.80 16.52
C PRO A 66 12.71 5.56 15.83
N ASN A 67 12.29 4.36 16.22
CA ASN A 67 12.71 3.12 15.57
C ASN A 67 12.35 3.04 14.10
N ILE A 68 11.28 3.71 13.66
CA ILE A 68 10.86 3.76 12.25
C ILE A 68 11.92 4.49 11.41
N ILE A 69 12.47 5.59 11.92
CA ILE A 69 13.55 6.33 11.25
C ILE A 69 14.79 5.46 11.10
N ASN A 70 15.12 4.67 12.11
CA ASN A 70 16.24 3.73 12.04
C ASN A 70 16.02 2.64 10.97
N ILE A 71 14.79 2.15 10.83
CA ILE A 71 14.43 1.18 9.78
C ILE A 71 14.57 1.84 8.39
N MET A 72 14.05 3.05 8.22
CA MET A 72 14.12 3.80 6.95
C MET A 72 15.55 4.16 6.53
N ASN A 73 16.46 4.32 7.47
CA ASN A 73 17.87 4.63 7.22
C ASN A 73 18.73 3.39 6.92
N ARG A 74 18.23 2.17 7.17
CA ARG A 74 18.98 0.96 6.82
C ARG A 74 19.10 0.88 5.30
N PRO A 75 20.29 0.63 4.75
CA PRO A 75 20.43 0.34 3.34
C PRO A 75 19.55 -0.86 3.00
N GLY A 76 18.69 -0.72 2.00
CA GLY A 76 18.04 -1.88 1.42
C GLY A 76 19.14 -2.77 0.85
N GLU A 77 19.44 -3.91 1.48
CA GLU A 77 20.34 -4.89 0.90
C GLU A 77 19.74 -5.31 -0.44
N SER A 78 20.45 -5.01 -1.53
CA SER A 78 20.08 -5.45 -2.86
C SER A 78 20.31 -6.96 -2.94
N LYS A 79 19.26 -7.74 -2.59
CA LYS A 79 19.29 -9.19 -2.71
C LYS A 79 19.22 -9.56 -4.18
N PRO A 80 20.01 -10.53 -4.67
CA PRO A 80 19.85 -11.06 -6.01
C PRO A 80 18.49 -11.76 -6.15
N TRP A 81 18.00 -11.86 -7.37
CA TRP A 81 16.67 -12.39 -7.68
C TRP A 81 16.40 -13.77 -7.05
N TYR A 82 17.35 -14.71 -7.14
CA TYR A 82 17.18 -16.05 -6.58
C TYR A 82 16.90 -16.06 -5.07
N SER A 83 17.43 -15.08 -4.34
CA SER A 83 17.15 -14.91 -2.90
C SER A 83 15.89 -14.09 -2.64
N TYR A 84 15.63 -13.06 -3.46
CA TYR A 84 14.45 -12.21 -3.34
C TYR A 84 13.14 -12.99 -3.53
N LYS A 85 13.06 -13.80 -4.58
CA LYS A 85 11.84 -14.54 -4.93
C LYS A 85 11.40 -15.56 -3.86
N THR A 86 12.33 -16.10 -3.06
CA THR A 86 12.00 -17.08 -2.01
C THR A 86 11.12 -16.50 -0.91
N ASN A 87 11.13 -15.19 -0.73
CA ASN A 87 10.25 -14.53 0.26
C ASN A 87 8.77 -14.66 -0.12
N PHE A 88 8.45 -14.83 -1.39
CA PHE A 88 7.09 -14.76 -1.92
C PHE A 88 6.61 -16.08 -2.53
N LEU A 89 7.49 -16.83 -3.17
CA LEU A 89 7.16 -18.08 -3.87
C LEU A 89 7.27 -19.33 -2.98
N ALA A 90 7.22 -19.15 -1.66
CA ALA A 90 7.19 -20.27 -0.72
C ALA A 90 5.84 -20.99 -0.79
N GLU A 91 5.85 -22.32 -0.67
CA GLU A 91 4.67 -23.19 -0.74
C GLU A 91 3.54 -22.73 0.22
N GLY A 92 3.91 -22.25 1.42
CA GLY A 92 2.95 -21.71 2.39
C GLY A 92 2.22 -20.46 1.89
N THR A 93 2.89 -19.60 1.13
CA THR A 93 2.29 -18.41 0.51
C THR A 93 1.35 -18.81 -0.62
N ILE A 94 1.78 -19.74 -1.48
CA ILE A 94 0.97 -20.24 -2.59
C ILE A 94 -0.31 -20.90 -2.07
N ARG A 95 -0.22 -21.77 -1.04
CA ARG A 95 -1.42 -22.40 -0.43
C ARG A 95 -2.40 -21.38 0.13
N ARG A 96 -1.92 -20.32 0.81
CA ARG A 96 -2.80 -19.24 1.27
C ARG A 96 -3.46 -18.54 0.09
N GLY A 97 -2.73 -18.33 -1.01
CA GLY A 97 -3.26 -17.74 -2.24
C GLY A 97 -4.36 -18.59 -2.87
N VAL A 98 -4.19 -19.90 -2.94
CA VAL A 98 -5.21 -20.83 -3.43
C VAL A 98 -6.46 -20.80 -2.54
N SER A 99 -6.28 -20.80 -1.21
CA SER A 99 -7.42 -20.66 -0.28
C SER A 99 -8.15 -19.33 -0.46
N PHE A 100 -7.41 -18.23 -0.59
CA PHE A 100 -7.97 -16.90 -0.83
C PHE A 100 -8.72 -16.84 -2.18
N LYS A 101 -8.11 -17.38 -3.25
CA LYS A 101 -8.74 -17.47 -4.57
C LYS A 101 -10.09 -18.19 -4.50
N ASN A 102 -10.14 -19.35 -3.83
CA ASN A 102 -11.36 -20.12 -3.72
C ASN A 102 -12.43 -19.41 -2.86
N GLN A 103 -12.02 -18.73 -1.80
CA GLN A 103 -12.93 -17.98 -0.92
C GLN A 103 -13.56 -16.77 -1.61
N TYR A 104 -12.82 -16.10 -2.50
CA TYR A 104 -13.25 -14.86 -3.17
C TYR A 104 -13.42 -15.02 -4.69
N ALA A 105 -13.71 -16.24 -5.17
CA ALA A 105 -13.78 -16.57 -6.59
C ALA A 105 -14.73 -15.65 -7.37
N ASP A 106 -15.95 -15.44 -6.86
CA ASP A 106 -16.95 -14.57 -7.51
C ASP A 106 -16.51 -13.11 -7.56
N THR A 107 -15.88 -12.62 -6.49
CA THR A 107 -15.35 -11.26 -6.42
C THR A 107 -14.19 -11.06 -7.41
N LEU A 108 -13.29 -12.02 -7.50
CA LEU A 108 -12.17 -12.01 -8.45
C LEU A 108 -12.66 -12.05 -9.90
N ASN A 109 -13.63 -12.92 -10.20
CA ASN A 109 -14.27 -13.00 -11.52
C ASN A 109 -14.92 -11.66 -11.91
N ARG A 110 -15.68 -11.06 -10.98
CA ARG A 110 -16.32 -9.75 -11.21
C ARG A 110 -15.27 -8.67 -11.46
N ALA A 111 -14.18 -8.63 -10.67
CA ALA A 111 -13.12 -7.65 -10.82
C ALA A 111 -12.39 -7.79 -12.17
N GLU A 112 -12.06 -9.02 -12.58
CA GLU A 112 -11.45 -9.28 -13.90
C GLU A 112 -12.39 -8.85 -15.05
N GLN A 113 -13.67 -9.18 -14.97
CA GLN A 113 -14.66 -8.76 -15.97
C GLN A 113 -14.80 -7.26 -16.03
N GLN A 114 -14.87 -6.58 -14.90
CA GLN A 114 -15.10 -5.14 -14.83
C GLN A 114 -13.86 -4.34 -15.26
N PHE A 115 -12.69 -4.66 -14.70
CA PHE A 115 -11.48 -3.84 -14.88
C PHE A 115 -10.52 -4.39 -15.94
N GLY A 116 -10.72 -5.61 -16.43
CA GLY A 116 -9.85 -6.25 -17.41
C GLY A 116 -8.51 -6.72 -16.85
N VAL A 117 -8.33 -6.69 -15.54
CA VAL A 117 -7.11 -7.14 -14.86
C VAL A 117 -7.26 -8.61 -14.49
N PRO A 118 -6.39 -9.53 -14.96
CA PRO A 118 -6.48 -10.94 -14.64
C PRO A 118 -6.43 -11.22 -13.14
N GLN A 119 -7.20 -12.20 -12.67
CA GLN A 119 -7.18 -12.63 -11.27
C GLN A 119 -5.78 -12.94 -10.78
N SER A 120 -4.94 -13.54 -11.62
CA SER A 120 -3.56 -13.85 -11.28
C SER A 120 -2.77 -12.61 -10.83
N ILE A 121 -3.01 -11.46 -11.45
CA ILE A 121 -2.32 -10.21 -11.09
C ILE A 121 -2.87 -9.61 -9.79
N ILE A 122 -4.20 -9.62 -9.61
CA ILE A 122 -4.83 -9.17 -8.35
C ILE A 122 -4.33 -10.03 -7.19
N LEU A 123 -4.33 -11.35 -7.36
CA LEU A 123 -3.83 -12.31 -6.37
C LEU A 123 -2.34 -12.13 -6.10
N GLY A 124 -1.55 -11.88 -7.15
CA GLY A 124 -0.12 -11.60 -7.02
C GLY A 124 0.15 -10.38 -6.14
N ILE A 125 -0.55 -9.26 -6.35
CA ILE A 125 -0.42 -8.04 -5.53
C ILE A 125 -0.79 -8.34 -4.07
N LEU A 126 -1.99 -8.88 -3.81
CA LEU A 126 -2.45 -9.16 -2.44
C LEU A 126 -1.54 -10.17 -1.71
N GLY A 127 -0.95 -11.08 -2.48
CA GLY A 127 0.03 -12.05 -1.95
C GLY A 127 1.36 -11.41 -1.57
N ILE A 128 1.91 -10.56 -2.43
CA ILE A 128 3.19 -9.87 -2.17
C ILE A 128 3.06 -8.86 -1.04
N GLU A 129 1.99 -8.05 -1.06
CA GLU A 129 1.83 -6.94 -0.12
C GLU A 129 1.57 -7.43 1.31
N THR A 130 0.72 -8.43 1.48
CA THR A 130 0.26 -8.80 2.82
C THR A 130 0.18 -10.30 3.07
N GLY A 131 0.61 -11.15 2.12
CA GLY A 131 0.38 -12.59 2.20
C GLY A 131 -1.10 -12.91 2.34
N TYR A 132 -1.94 -12.26 1.53
CA TYR A 132 -3.40 -12.37 1.55
C TYR A 132 -4.02 -11.93 2.88
N GLY A 133 -3.55 -10.81 3.42
CA GLY A 133 -4.04 -10.20 4.66
C GLY A 133 -3.44 -10.76 5.94
N SER A 134 -2.49 -11.71 5.86
CA SER A 134 -1.82 -12.27 7.05
C SER A 134 -0.89 -11.27 7.75
N ASN A 135 -0.40 -10.26 7.03
CA ASN A 135 0.46 -9.20 7.58
C ASN A 135 0.13 -7.84 6.96
N LYS A 136 -0.85 -7.14 7.51
CA LYS A 136 -1.29 -5.81 7.08
C LYS A 136 -0.58 -4.67 7.83
N GLY A 137 0.39 -4.99 8.69
CA GLY A 137 0.98 -4.04 9.62
C GLY A 137 0.14 -3.85 10.88
N ASN A 138 0.77 -3.31 11.92
CA ASN A 138 0.18 -3.11 13.26
C ASN A 138 0.57 -1.77 13.88
N ILE A 139 1.16 -0.87 13.11
CA ILE A 139 1.58 0.45 13.58
C ILE A 139 0.47 1.44 13.29
N VAL A 140 0.15 2.32 14.25
CA VAL A 140 -0.81 3.41 14.02
C VAL A 140 -0.27 4.28 12.88
N THR A 141 -1.00 4.31 11.76
CA THR A 141 -0.55 4.95 10.52
C THR A 141 -0.27 6.43 10.71
N ARG A 142 -1.11 7.13 11.49
CA ARG A 142 -0.89 8.52 11.89
C ARG A 142 0.48 8.71 12.55
N ASP A 143 0.80 7.88 13.54
CA ASP A 143 2.03 8.00 14.32
C ASP A 143 3.26 7.71 13.45
N ALA A 144 3.16 6.73 12.55
CA ALA A 144 4.21 6.42 11.58
C ALA A 144 4.47 7.60 10.63
N LEU A 145 3.40 8.13 10.01
CA LEU A 145 3.49 9.23 9.07
C LEU A 145 3.94 10.54 9.73
N ALA A 146 3.46 10.83 10.94
CA ALA A 146 3.93 11.97 11.71
C ALA A 146 5.42 11.86 12.05
N THR A 147 5.86 10.68 12.53
CA THR A 147 7.28 10.43 12.81
C THR A 147 8.15 10.67 11.58
N LEU A 148 7.74 10.16 10.42
CA LEU A 148 8.50 10.33 9.18
C LEU A 148 8.36 11.75 8.61
N GLY A 149 7.19 12.36 8.71
CA GLY A 149 6.91 13.70 8.19
C GLY A 149 7.65 14.81 8.95
N PHE A 150 7.87 14.64 10.25
CA PHE A 150 8.57 15.62 11.06
C PHE A 150 10.00 15.22 11.43
N GLY A 151 10.38 13.94 11.28
CA GLY A 151 11.67 13.43 11.71
C GLY A 151 12.54 12.80 10.62
N TYR A 152 12.09 12.71 9.35
CA TYR A 152 12.84 12.10 8.25
C TYR A 152 13.07 13.07 7.08
N PRO A 153 14.08 13.93 7.12
CA PRO A 153 14.25 15.08 6.19
C PRO A 153 14.25 14.70 4.71
N ARG A 154 14.80 13.52 4.35
CA ARG A 154 14.91 13.07 2.93
C ARG A 154 13.56 13.01 2.21
N ARG A 155 12.45 12.75 2.93
CA ARG A 155 11.10 12.61 2.38
C ARG A 155 10.03 13.23 3.29
N ALA A 156 10.41 14.19 4.13
CA ALA A 156 9.50 14.80 5.11
C ALA A 156 8.21 15.30 4.46
N GLN A 157 8.32 16.09 3.39
CA GLN A 157 7.15 16.63 2.70
C GLN A 157 6.21 15.55 2.16
N TYR A 158 6.75 14.48 1.59
CA TYR A 158 5.94 13.35 1.11
C TYR A 158 5.13 12.71 2.25
N PHE A 159 5.76 12.45 3.41
CA PHE A 159 5.07 11.84 4.53
C PHE A 159 4.08 12.80 5.22
N GLN A 160 4.35 14.11 5.21
CA GLN A 160 3.38 15.12 5.64
C GLN A 160 2.16 15.16 4.69
N ASP A 161 2.36 15.05 3.39
CA ASP A 161 1.27 15.01 2.41
C ASP A 161 0.40 13.74 2.61
N GLU A 162 1.02 12.60 2.87
CA GLU A 162 0.30 11.36 3.19
C GLU A 162 -0.44 11.42 4.54
N LEU A 163 0.15 12.10 5.54
CA LEU A 163 -0.51 12.35 6.82
C LEU A 163 -1.74 13.26 6.65
N SER A 164 -1.62 14.31 5.84
CA SER A 164 -2.74 15.20 5.50
C SER A 164 -3.86 14.43 4.81
N ALA A 165 -3.52 13.56 3.86
CA ALA A 165 -4.48 12.70 3.17
C ALA A 165 -5.15 11.71 4.12
N LEU A 166 -4.40 11.12 5.07
CA LEU A 166 -4.95 10.25 6.10
C LEU A 166 -5.98 10.97 6.97
N ILE A 167 -5.66 12.18 7.44
CA ILE A 167 -6.56 12.98 8.27
C ILE A 167 -7.85 13.30 7.51
N ALA A 168 -7.72 13.74 6.26
CA ALA A 168 -8.87 14.09 5.43
C ALA A 168 -9.76 12.88 5.12
N TRP A 169 -9.15 11.76 4.72
CA TRP A 169 -9.91 10.53 4.46
C TRP A 169 -10.60 10.02 5.73
N SER A 170 -9.88 9.95 6.86
CA SER A 170 -10.44 9.51 8.14
C SER A 170 -11.64 10.34 8.56
N TYR A 171 -11.56 11.67 8.38
CA TYR A 171 -12.64 12.58 8.71
C TYR A 171 -13.87 12.36 7.81
N ASN A 172 -13.66 12.26 6.49
CA ASN A 172 -14.73 12.08 5.52
C ASN A 172 -15.43 10.72 5.64
N ASP A 173 -14.67 9.69 6.02
CA ASP A 173 -15.18 8.31 6.17
C ASP A 173 -15.67 7.99 7.59
N GLY A 174 -15.57 8.96 8.52
CA GLY A 174 -15.98 8.79 9.93
C GLY A 174 -15.11 7.80 10.72
N VAL A 175 -13.90 7.51 10.24
CA VAL A 175 -12.96 6.58 10.88
C VAL A 175 -12.01 7.37 11.79
N PRO A 176 -11.87 7.05 13.08
CA PRO A 176 -10.89 7.72 13.93
C PRO A 176 -9.46 7.56 13.40
N THR A 177 -8.75 8.67 13.16
CA THR A 177 -7.40 8.67 12.54
C THR A 177 -6.40 7.80 13.32
N ASN A 178 -6.55 7.74 14.65
CA ASN A 178 -5.70 6.91 15.52
C ASN A 178 -6.07 5.41 15.52
N SER A 179 -7.18 5.02 14.89
CA SER A 179 -7.59 3.61 14.76
C SER A 179 -7.04 2.95 13.50
N VAL A 180 -6.55 3.74 12.54
CA VAL A 180 -5.98 3.22 11.31
C VAL A 180 -4.58 2.66 11.58
N VAL A 181 -4.41 1.35 11.36
CA VAL A 181 -3.11 0.68 11.48
C VAL A 181 -2.62 0.20 10.12
N GLY A 182 -1.31 0.17 9.97
CA GLY A 182 -0.65 -0.19 8.72
C GLY A 182 0.83 -0.53 8.91
N SER A 183 1.61 -0.38 7.84
CA SER A 183 3.05 -0.59 7.86
C SER A 183 3.79 0.54 8.58
N TYR A 184 5.07 0.31 8.88
CA TYR A 184 5.96 1.34 9.46
C TYR A 184 6.15 2.57 8.56
N ALA A 185 5.87 2.45 7.27
CA ALA A 185 5.94 3.55 6.31
C ALA A 185 4.57 4.19 6.00
N GLY A 186 3.50 3.78 6.72
CA GLY A 186 2.18 4.38 6.61
C GLY A 186 1.26 3.77 5.55
N ALA A 187 1.64 2.65 4.92
CA ALA A 187 0.79 1.94 3.97
C ALA A 187 -0.32 1.15 4.68
N VAL A 188 -1.54 1.13 4.12
CA VAL A 188 -2.76 0.67 4.79
C VAL A 188 -3.35 -0.59 4.15
N GLY A 189 -3.70 -1.55 5.00
CA GLY A 189 -4.59 -2.66 4.68
C GLY A 189 -4.03 -3.71 3.73
N TYR A 190 -4.92 -4.50 3.12
CA TYR A 190 -4.59 -5.55 2.16
C TYR A 190 -3.79 -5.06 0.95
N THR A 191 -4.12 -3.86 0.50
CA THR A 191 -3.53 -3.24 -0.70
C THR A 191 -2.19 -2.58 -0.43
N GLN A 192 -1.86 -2.29 0.83
CA GLN A 192 -0.72 -1.43 1.21
C GLN A 192 -0.73 -0.09 0.46
N PHE A 193 -1.93 0.47 0.25
CA PHE A 193 -2.05 1.81 -0.31
C PHE A 193 -1.55 2.86 0.69
N MET A 194 -0.83 3.84 0.16
CA MET A 194 -0.62 5.08 0.90
C MET A 194 -1.96 5.83 1.03
N PRO A 195 -2.19 6.58 2.12
CA PRO A 195 -3.47 7.24 2.37
C PRO A 195 -4.02 8.07 1.21
N SER A 196 -3.17 8.77 0.47
CA SER A 196 -3.58 9.57 -0.70
C SER A 196 -4.16 8.71 -1.85
N ASN A 197 -3.81 7.43 -1.90
CA ASN A 197 -4.32 6.50 -2.90
C ASN A 197 -5.71 5.94 -2.56
N ILE A 198 -6.12 5.98 -1.28
CA ILE A 198 -7.41 5.42 -0.86
C ILE A 198 -8.58 6.14 -1.55
N PRO A 199 -8.74 7.48 -1.47
CA PRO A 199 -9.84 8.16 -2.14
C PRO A 199 -9.70 8.19 -3.67
N ARG A 200 -8.50 7.94 -4.22
CA ARG A 200 -8.26 7.97 -5.67
C ARG A 200 -8.55 6.64 -6.34
N PHE A 201 -8.18 5.55 -5.72
CA PHE A 201 -8.20 4.22 -6.33
C PHE A 201 -9.00 3.20 -5.52
N GLY A 202 -9.30 3.50 -4.25
CA GLY A 202 -10.15 2.66 -3.44
C GLY A 202 -11.56 2.57 -4.00
N VAL A 203 -12.17 1.41 -3.84
CA VAL A 203 -13.54 1.13 -4.28
C VAL A 203 -14.28 0.45 -3.15
N ASP A 204 -15.45 0.98 -2.78
CA ASP A 204 -16.46 0.24 -2.00
C ASP A 204 -17.02 -0.87 -2.90
N TYR A 205 -16.35 -2.01 -2.88
CA TYR A 205 -16.62 -3.10 -3.83
C TYR A 205 -17.64 -4.09 -3.29
N ASP A 206 -17.93 -4.08 -1.99
CA ASP A 206 -19.03 -4.83 -1.37
C ASP A 206 -20.33 -4.01 -1.29
N GLY A 207 -20.28 -2.69 -1.56
CA GLY A 207 -21.44 -1.82 -1.64
C GLY A 207 -22.04 -1.43 -0.29
N ASN A 208 -21.22 -1.45 0.78
CA ASN A 208 -21.69 -1.14 2.13
C ASN A 208 -21.66 0.35 2.50
N GLY A 209 -21.17 1.21 1.58
CA GLY A 209 -21.05 2.67 1.74
C GLY A 209 -19.68 3.14 2.24
N HIS A 210 -18.74 2.23 2.46
CA HIS A 210 -17.40 2.54 2.97
C HIS A 210 -16.30 1.82 2.17
N ILE A 211 -15.12 2.42 2.07
CA ILE A 211 -13.93 1.78 1.50
C ILE A 211 -13.09 1.22 2.66
N ASP A 212 -13.23 -0.06 2.97
CA ASP A 212 -12.49 -0.70 4.07
C ASP A 212 -11.36 -1.60 3.54
N LEU A 213 -10.24 -1.03 3.16
CA LEU A 213 -9.07 -1.79 2.71
C LEU A 213 -8.37 -2.58 3.84
N ARG A 214 -8.77 -2.37 5.09
CA ARG A 214 -8.20 -3.06 6.25
C ARG A 214 -8.88 -4.38 6.56
N ASN A 215 -10.20 -4.42 6.44
CA ASN A 215 -11.00 -5.58 6.88
C ASN A 215 -11.77 -6.23 5.73
N SER A 216 -12.11 -5.47 4.67
CA SER A 216 -12.78 -5.99 3.48
C SER A 216 -11.77 -6.45 2.43
N ALA A 217 -11.63 -7.78 2.25
CA ALA A 217 -10.89 -8.34 1.14
C ALA A 217 -11.60 -8.07 -0.21
N VAL A 218 -12.92 -7.89 -0.17
CA VAL A 218 -13.73 -7.56 -1.35
C VAL A 218 -13.35 -6.19 -1.89
N ASP A 219 -13.29 -5.17 -1.02
CA ASP A 219 -12.85 -3.82 -1.41
C ASP A 219 -11.41 -3.81 -1.88
N ALA A 220 -10.55 -4.58 -1.22
CA ALA A 220 -9.15 -4.69 -1.61
C ALA A 220 -8.98 -5.28 -3.01
N ILE A 221 -9.73 -6.32 -3.38
CA ILE A 221 -9.74 -6.92 -4.72
C ILE A 221 -10.17 -5.87 -5.77
N GLY A 222 -11.30 -5.20 -5.53
CA GLY A 222 -11.80 -4.16 -6.43
C GLY A 222 -10.82 -2.98 -6.56
N SER A 223 -10.24 -2.55 -5.44
CA SER A 223 -9.31 -1.42 -5.41
C SER A 223 -7.98 -1.70 -6.12
N VAL A 224 -7.43 -2.91 -5.98
CA VAL A 224 -6.24 -3.34 -6.73
C VAL A 224 -6.51 -3.34 -8.23
N ALA A 225 -7.64 -3.91 -8.65
CA ALA A 225 -8.03 -3.97 -10.06
C ALA A 225 -8.26 -2.55 -10.64
N ASN A 226 -8.95 -1.70 -9.90
CA ASN A 226 -9.18 -0.30 -10.27
C ASN A 226 -7.87 0.49 -10.39
N TYR A 227 -6.93 0.30 -9.44
CA TYR A 227 -5.61 0.94 -9.50
C TYR A 227 -4.89 0.63 -10.81
N LEU A 228 -4.78 -0.64 -11.18
CA LEU A 228 -4.09 -1.05 -12.41
C LEU A 228 -4.82 -0.57 -13.66
N ALA A 229 -6.16 -0.64 -13.69
CA ALA A 229 -6.97 -0.14 -14.79
C ALA A 229 -6.73 1.36 -15.02
N GLN A 230 -6.73 2.17 -13.95
CA GLN A 230 -6.46 3.61 -14.05
C GLN A 230 -5.00 3.95 -14.41
N HIS A 231 -4.06 3.01 -14.20
CA HIS A 231 -2.66 3.14 -14.61
C HIS A 231 -2.38 2.61 -16.02
N GLY A 232 -3.42 2.31 -16.80
CA GLY A 232 -3.30 1.96 -18.21
C GLY A 232 -3.17 0.47 -18.48
N TRP A 233 -3.72 -0.38 -17.59
CA TRP A 233 -3.82 -1.82 -17.87
C TRP A 233 -4.57 -2.09 -19.17
N GLN A 234 -3.97 -2.91 -20.03
CA GLN A 234 -4.54 -3.29 -21.30
C GLN A 234 -5.12 -4.71 -21.18
N ARG A 235 -6.45 -4.81 -21.33
CA ARG A 235 -7.17 -6.10 -21.28
C ARG A 235 -6.62 -7.05 -22.36
N ASP A 236 -6.50 -8.33 -22.02
CA ASP A 236 -6.09 -9.42 -22.88
C ASP A 236 -4.67 -9.29 -23.49
N GLN A 237 -3.92 -8.26 -23.11
CA GLN A 237 -2.53 -8.13 -23.52
C GLN A 237 -1.61 -8.97 -22.62
N PRO A 238 -0.55 -9.57 -23.19
CA PRO A 238 0.41 -10.36 -22.43
C PRO A 238 1.17 -9.48 -21.42
N ILE A 239 1.77 -10.15 -20.43
CA ILE A 239 2.55 -9.48 -19.37
C ILE A 239 4.03 -9.68 -19.60
N ALA A 240 4.46 -10.93 -19.69
CA ALA A 240 5.86 -11.29 -19.90
C ALA A 240 6.01 -12.72 -20.39
N PHE A 241 7.15 -12.99 -21.02
CA PHE A 241 7.62 -14.34 -21.34
C PHE A 241 9.07 -14.49 -20.92
N GLN A 242 9.44 -15.63 -20.35
CA GLN A 242 10.84 -15.95 -20.16
C GLN A 242 11.54 -16.06 -21.51
N ALA A 243 12.76 -15.53 -21.61
CA ALA A 243 13.49 -15.41 -22.85
C ALA A 243 14.85 -16.11 -22.78
N ARG A 244 15.34 -16.50 -23.95
CA ARG A 244 16.74 -16.86 -24.20
C ARG A 244 17.43 -15.66 -24.84
N TYR A 245 18.67 -15.40 -24.43
CA TYR A 245 19.56 -14.46 -25.09
C TYR A 245 20.79 -15.19 -25.61
N THR A 246 21.13 -14.99 -26.88
CA THR A 246 22.24 -15.65 -27.56
C THR A 246 23.30 -14.67 -28.09
N GLY A 247 23.13 -13.38 -27.81
CA GLY A 247 24.07 -12.32 -28.20
C GLY A 247 25.26 -12.21 -27.24
N ASN A 248 26.19 -11.33 -27.59
CA ASN A 248 27.46 -11.15 -26.86
C ASN A 248 27.47 -9.85 -26.01
N ASN A 249 26.47 -8.98 -26.16
CA ASN A 249 26.37 -7.71 -25.41
C ASN A 249 24.97 -7.57 -24.78
N PRO A 250 24.75 -8.12 -23.58
CA PRO A 250 23.43 -8.07 -22.95
C PRO A 250 22.97 -6.65 -22.62
N GLU A 251 23.88 -5.71 -22.35
CA GLU A 251 23.53 -4.33 -22.05
C GLU A 251 22.82 -3.61 -23.22
N ALA A 252 23.11 -4.05 -24.46
CA ALA A 252 22.46 -3.47 -25.65
C ALA A 252 20.97 -3.83 -25.77
N VAL A 253 20.52 -4.90 -25.11
CA VAL A 253 19.12 -5.37 -25.19
C VAL A 253 18.32 -5.12 -23.93
N ILE A 254 18.98 -4.93 -22.77
CA ILE A 254 18.29 -4.70 -21.50
C ILE A 254 17.71 -3.28 -21.47
N SER A 255 16.40 -3.17 -21.31
CA SER A 255 15.72 -1.87 -21.20
C SER A 255 16.12 -1.17 -19.90
N THR A 256 16.60 0.04 -19.99
CA THR A 256 16.91 0.90 -18.83
C THR A 256 15.64 1.53 -18.27
N ASP A 257 14.70 1.89 -19.13
CA ASP A 257 13.41 2.50 -18.82
C ASP A 257 12.28 1.67 -19.45
N LEU A 258 11.40 1.12 -18.62
CA LEU A 258 10.26 0.31 -19.07
C LEU A 258 9.13 1.14 -19.70
N THR A 259 9.18 2.46 -19.60
CA THR A 259 8.22 3.36 -20.26
C THR A 259 8.56 3.61 -21.74
N GLN A 260 9.68 3.07 -22.22
CA GLN A 260 10.20 3.23 -23.58
C GLN A 260 10.33 1.85 -24.26
N PRO A 261 9.20 1.12 -24.52
CA PRO A 261 9.26 -0.14 -25.20
C PRO A 261 9.69 0.01 -26.66
N VAL A 262 10.30 -1.02 -27.22
CA VAL A 262 10.74 -1.06 -28.62
C VAL A 262 10.07 -2.21 -29.37
N PRO A 263 9.94 -2.15 -30.70
CA PRO A 263 9.43 -3.29 -31.49
C PRO A 263 10.24 -4.56 -31.24
N TYR A 264 9.56 -5.69 -31.07
CA TYR A 264 10.19 -6.99 -30.76
C TYR A 264 11.23 -7.38 -31.82
N GLY A 265 10.98 -7.10 -33.11
CA GLY A 265 11.93 -7.38 -34.18
C GLY A 265 13.33 -6.81 -33.93
N ILE A 266 13.43 -5.67 -33.22
CA ILE A 266 14.73 -5.06 -32.87
C ILE A 266 15.51 -5.94 -31.88
N VAL A 267 14.86 -6.38 -30.80
CA VAL A 267 15.53 -7.19 -29.76
C VAL A 267 15.72 -8.65 -30.23
N ARG A 268 14.82 -9.15 -31.09
CA ARG A 268 14.96 -10.45 -31.75
C ARG A 268 16.18 -10.50 -32.65
N ALA A 269 16.42 -9.45 -33.44
CA ALA A 269 17.60 -9.36 -34.31
C ALA A 269 18.92 -9.35 -33.51
N GLN A 270 18.86 -8.97 -32.23
CA GLN A 270 20.00 -8.99 -31.30
C GLN A 270 20.11 -10.29 -30.50
N GLY A 271 19.29 -11.29 -30.79
CA GLY A 271 19.37 -12.62 -30.19
C GLY A 271 18.45 -12.88 -29.01
N VAL A 272 17.43 -12.04 -28.76
CA VAL A 272 16.42 -12.27 -27.73
C VAL A 272 15.23 -13.02 -28.33
N THR A 273 14.94 -14.21 -27.82
CA THR A 273 13.80 -15.04 -28.27
C THR A 273 13.06 -15.64 -27.08
N PRO A 274 11.75 -15.93 -27.20
CA PRO A 274 11.04 -16.66 -26.15
C PRO A 274 11.74 -17.99 -25.82
N LEU A 275 11.82 -18.32 -24.53
CA LEU A 275 12.38 -19.61 -24.11
C LEU A 275 11.48 -20.77 -24.56
N ASN A 276 10.16 -20.59 -24.50
CA ASN A 276 9.20 -21.54 -25.04
C ASN A 276 8.98 -21.26 -26.54
N PRO A 277 9.36 -22.19 -27.44
CA PRO A 277 9.30 -21.98 -28.89
C PRO A 277 7.86 -21.92 -29.45
N ILE A 278 6.86 -22.32 -28.66
CA ILE A 278 5.45 -22.22 -29.06
C ILE A 278 4.96 -20.76 -29.01
N VAL A 279 5.54 -19.94 -28.12
CA VAL A 279 5.21 -18.53 -28.02
C VAL A 279 5.63 -17.82 -29.31
N LYS A 280 4.66 -17.17 -29.97
CA LYS A 280 4.87 -16.33 -31.14
C LYS A 280 4.67 -14.88 -30.72
N ILE A 281 5.60 -14.03 -31.05
CA ILE A 281 5.59 -12.58 -30.80
C ILE A 281 5.68 -11.92 -32.17
N ASP A 282 4.80 -10.99 -32.47
CA ASP A 282 4.87 -10.18 -33.68
C ASP A 282 6.07 -9.23 -33.61
N ASP A 283 6.79 -9.05 -34.73
CA ASP A 283 7.95 -8.16 -34.76
C ASP A 283 7.61 -6.69 -34.44
N LEU A 284 6.35 -6.29 -34.57
CA LEU A 284 5.85 -4.95 -34.26
C LEU A 284 5.35 -4.81 -32.80
N ASP A 285 5.21 -5.92 -32.07
CA ASP A 285 4.83 -5.86 -30.65
C ASP A 285 5.82 -5.02 -29.87
N LEU A 286 5.31 -4.09 -29.08
CA LEU A 286 6.12 -3.23 -28.22
C LEU A 286 6.53 -3.99 -26.97
N VAL A 287 7.82 -4.17 -26.76
CA VAL A 287 8.39 -4.97 -25.68
C VAL A 287 9.54 -4.23 -24.99
N ASN A 288 9.82 -4.67 -23.77
CA ASN A 288 11.06 -4.41 -23.05
C ASN A 288 11.77 -5.74 -22.77
N VAL A 289 13.06 -5.70 -22.50
CA VAL A 289 13.82 -6.83 -22.03
C VAL A 289 14.37 -6.53 -20.65
N ILE A 290 14.14 -7.42 -19.70
CA ILE A 290 14.72 -7.34 -18.37
C ILE A 290 15.65 -8.53 -18.11
N GLN A 291 16.66 -8.31 -17.28
CA GLN A 291 17.55 -9.35 -16.76
C GLN A 291 17.39 -9.43 -15.24
N LEU A 292 17.34 -10.64 -14.72
CA LEU A 292 17.38 -10.95 -13.30
C LEU A 292 18.48 -11.97 -13.01
N GLN A 293 19.04 -11.94 -11.79
CA GLN A 293 20.18 -12.81 -11.43
C GLN A 293 19.70 -14.05 -10.67
N GLU A 294 19.76 -15.21 -11.33
CA GLU A 294 19.64 -16.54 -10.71
C GLU A 294 20.97 -17.04 -10.16
N SER A 295 20.94 -18.08 -9.31
CA SER A 295 22.16 -18.68 -8.73
C SER A 295 23.09 -19.31 -9.78
N TYR A 296 22.53 -19.70 -10.92
CA TYR A 296 23.25 -20.32 -12.04
C TYR A 296 23.58 -19.34 -13.17
N GLY A 297 23.24 -18.06 -13.04
CA GLY A 297 23.51 -17.05 -14.06
C GLY A 297 22.32 -16.12 -14.33
N PRO A 298 22.44 -15.24 -15.33
CA PRO A 298 21.37 -14.33 -15.70
C PRO A 298 20.21 -15.08 -16.38
N VAL A 299 18.98 -14.62 -16.08
CA VAL A 299 17.76 -15.01 -16.78
C VAL A 299 17.12 -13.77 -17.39
N TYR A 300 16.52 -13.93 -18.56
CA TYR A 300 15.93 -12.83 -19.31
C TYR A 300 14.44 -13.01 -19.45
N TYR A 301 13.72 -11.88 -19.54
CA TYR A 301 12.30 -11.86 -19.83
C TYR A 301 12.02 -10.80 -20.90
N ILE A 302 11.18 -11.13 -21.86
CA ILE A 302 10.50 -10.19 -22.73
C ILE A 302 9.27 -9.74 -21.98
N THR A 303 9.09 -8.44 -21.77
CA THR A 303 7.96 -7.87 -21.01
C THR A 303 7.17 -6.91 -21.88
N TYR A 304 5.87 -6.87 -21.66
CA TYR A 304 4.92 -6.03 -22.38
C TYR A 304 4.50 -4.80 -21.55
N PRO A 305 3.75 -3.83 -22.11
CA PRO A 305 3.30 -2.66 -21.39
C PRO A 305 2.60 -2.96 -20.06
N ASN A 306 1.82 -4.05 -19.96
CA ASN A 306 1.18 -4.45 -18.70
C ASN A 306 2.19 -4.77 -17.57
N PHE A 307 3.38 -5.25 -17.90
CA PHE A 307 4.44 -5.41 -16.91
C PHE A 307 4.92 -4.07 -16.35
N GLN A 308 5.02 -3.05 -17.21
CA GLN A 308 5.34 -1.68 -16.76
C GLN A 308 4.23 -1.13 -15.88
N VAL A 309 2.93 -1.38 -16.19
CA VAL A 309 1.81 -0.99 -15.32
C VAL A 309 1.95 -1.59 -13.91
N ILE A 310 2.34 -2.86 -13.80
CA ILE A 310 2.62 -3.47 -12.49
C ILE A 310 3.69 -2.68 -11.73
N THR A 311 4.72 -2.17 -12.41
CA THR A 311 5.79 -1.39 -11.76
C THR A 311 5.33 -0.03 -11.24
N THR A 312 4.14 0.45 -11.56
CA THR A 312 3.56 1.65 -10.94
C THR A 312 3.19 1.42 -9.48
N TYR A 313 2.87 0.18 -9.12
CA TYR A 313 2.61 -0.20 -7.73
C TYR A 313 3.90 -0.19 -6.88
N ASN A 314 4.96 -0.75 -7.43
CA ASN A 314 6.30 -0.70 -6.85
C ASN A 314 7.35 -0.71 -7.97
N ARG A 315 8.21 0.30 -8.01
CA ARG A 315 9.22 0.53 -9.06
C ARG A 315 10.37 -0.48 -8.99
N SER A 316 10.05 -1.77 -9.03
CA SER A 316 11.03 -2.86 -8.98
C SER A 316 10.69 -3.94 -9.99
N ARG A 317 11.63 -4.27 -10.88
CA ARG A 317 11.49 -5.39 -11.82
C ARG A 317 11.37 -6.72 -11.10
N MET A 318 12.10 -6.90 -10.01
CA MET A 318 12.00 -8.11 -9.18
C MET A 318 10.63 -8.23 -8.53
N TYR A 319 10.07 -7.12 -8.02
CA TYR A 319 8.72 -7.09 -7.48
C TYR A 319 7.69 -7.52 -8.54
N ALA A 320 7.71 -6.87 -9.70
CA ALA A 320 6.76 -7.17 -10.76
C ALA A 320 6.86 -8.61 -11.26
N THR A 321 8.08 -9.16 -11.36
CA THR A 321 8.29 -10.57 -11.74
C THR A 321 7.80 -11.53 -10.66
N ALA A 322 8.10 -11.27 -9.39
CA ALA A 322 7.64 -12.12 -8.28
C ALA A 322 6.12 -12.16 -8.18
N LEU A 323 5.48 -11.00 -8.34
CA LEU A 323 4.03 -10.83 -8.37
C LEU A 323 3.38 -11.66 -9.48
N TRP A 324 3.87 -11.50 -10.70
CA TRP A 324 3.38 -12.23 -11.86
C TRP A 324 3.54 -13.75 -11.69
N LEU A 325 4.71 -14.20 -11.23
CA LEU A 325 4.96 -15.63 -10.99
C LEU A 325 4.09 -16.19 -9.85
N LEU A 326 3.95 -15.46 -8.73
CA LEU A 326 3.10 -15.89 -7.62
C LEU A 326 1.64 -16.03 -8.06
N GLY A 327 1.11 -15.02 -8.75
CA GLY A 327 -0.27 -15.05 -9.23
C GLY A 327 -0.51 -16.16 -10.25
N THR A 328 0.43 -16.40 -11.16
CA THR A 328 0.38 -17.51 -12.12
C THR A 328 0.34 -18.85 -11.39
N GLU A 329 1.22 -19.05 -10.40
CA GLU A 329 1.29 -20.30 -9.63
C GLU A 329 0.00 -20.55 -8.82
N VAL A 330 -0.57 -19.51 -8.22
CA VAL A 330 -1.82 -19.60 -7.46
C VAL A 330 -3.02 -19.93 -8.36
N THR A 331 -3.05 -19.38 -9.57
CA THR A 331 -4.19 -19.63 -10.49
C THR A 331 -4.07 -20.95 -11.24
N SER A 332 -2.89 -21.54 -11.36
CA SER A 332 -2.68 -22.85 -11.98
C SER A 332 -3.08 -24.03 -11.09
N ARG A 333 -3.29 -23.81 -9.80
CA ARG A 333 -3.74 -24.80 -8.79
C ARG A 333 -5.19 -24.54 -8.43
#